data_d799afec68b04ed1cc94ba1c58debb1f
#
_entry.id   d799afec68b04ed1cc94ba1c58debb1f
#
_cell.length_a   1.000
_cell.length_b   1.000
_cell.length_c   1.000
_cell.angle_alpha   90.00
_cell.angle_beta   90.00
_cell.angle_gamma   90.00
#
_symmetry.space_group_name_H-M   'P 1'
#
loop_
_entity.id
_entity.type
_entity.pdbx_description
1 polymer ?
#
loop_
_entity_poly.entity_id
_entity_poly.type
_entity_poly.pdbx_seq_one_letter_code
_entity_poly.pdbx_strand_id
1 'polypeptide(L)'
;MTHDAILLISFGGPEGPDDVMPFLENVTRGRGIPRERLETVAHHYHALGGVSPINAQNRELISALRDALASVDVHLPIYWGNRNWQPMLADALQEIAAAGHRRVLGLTTSAYSSYSGCRQYQENLKDALAETGLTDTLSIDLIGQYFELPGFVSPVAEAVVSAAGELTGPVRILFTTHSIPTAMGETSGPPDARGAYVRQHETVAAAVMDRVREALSVELTSALVFQSRSGPPQVPWLEPDINDAITSAAAEGVSGVVVVPIGFISDHVEVIWDLDHEAADTAKSLGVGFRRVPTVGIDPKFVGDLAAKISVALHAGSGKVCPVGCCPNPRPRP
;
A
#
# COMPACT_ATOMS: atom_id res chain seq x y z
N MET A 1 11.98 3.40 -26.61
CA MET A 1 10.94 2.99 -25.64
C MET A 1 9.86 2.22 -26.37
N THR A 2 9.30 1.18 -25.79
CA THR A 2 8.30 0.32 -26.45
C THR A 2 6.88 0.61 -25.98
N HIS A 3 6.71 1.37 -24.89
CA HIS A 3 5.44 1.84 -24.36
C HIS A 3 5.20 3.29 -24.77
N ASP A 4 3.94 3.69 -24.85
CA ASP A 4 3.47 5.00 -25.30
C ASP A 4 2.68 5.77 -24.24
N ALA A 5 2.40 5.12 -23.09
CA ALA A 5 1.78 5.74 -21.91
C ALA A 5 2.16 5.00 -20.62
N ILE A 6 1.96 5.67 -19.48
CA ILE A 6 2.07 5.12 -18.14
C ILE A 6 0.68 5.17 -17.49
N LEU A 7 0.30 4.13 -16.74
CA LEU A 7 -0.95 4.06 -15.99
C LEU A 7 -0.67 3.81 -14.50
N LEU A 8 -0.98 4.78 -13.65
CA LEU A 8 -1.03 4.58 -12.20
C LEU A 8 -2.34 3.86 -11.85
N ILE A 9 -2.24 2.75 -11.13
CA ILE A 9 -3.38 1.95 -10.70
C ILE A 9 -3.42 1.93 -9.18
N SER A 10 -4.48 2.51 -8.59
CA SER A 10 -4.63 2.60 -7.15
C SER A 10 -5.91 1.93 -6.65
N PHE A 11 -6.08 1.91 -5.35
CA PHE A 11 -7.27 1.38 -4.70
C PHE A 11 -8.47 2.31 -4.87
N GLY A 12 -8.22 3.63 -4.75
CA GLY A 12 -9.25 4.66 -4.72
C GLY A 12 -9.90 4.85 -3.35
N GLY A 13 -10.58 5.98 -3.18
CA GLY A 13 -11.28 6.28 -1.95
C GLY A 13 -12.30 7.40 -2.16
N PRO A 14 -13.28 7.56 -1.23
CA PRO A 14 -14.30 8.60 -1.31
C PRO A 14 -13.67 10.00 -1.22
N GLU A 15 -14.24 10.95 -1.93
CA GLU A 15 -13.83 12.35 -1.94
C GLU A 15 -14.88 13.26 -1.25
N GLY A 16 -15.92 12.65 -0.69
CA GLY A 16 -16.96 13.35 0.07
C GLY A 16 -17.82 12.40 0.90
N PRO A 17 -18.61 12.92 1.86
CA PRO A 17 -19.45 12.09 2.72
C PRO A 17 -20.47 11.24 1.97
N ASP A 18 -21.00 11.73 0.86
CA ASP A 18 -21.99 11.02 0.04
C ASP A 18 -21.37 9.84 -0.73
N ASP A 19 -20.07 9.84 -0.93
CA ASP A 19 -19.34 8.79 -1.61
C ASP A 19 -19.09 7.56 -0.73
N VAL A 20 -19.11 7.71 0.60
CA VAL A 20 -18.62 6.70 1.56
C VAL A 20 -19.38 5.39 1.42
N MET A 21 -20.70 5.39 1.52
CA MET A 21 -21.47 4.15 1.43
C MET A 21 -21.38 3.51 0.04
N PRO A 22 -21.56 4.25 -1.08
CA PRO A 22 -21.37 3.68 -2.42
C PRO A 22 -19.96 3.07 -2.64
N PHE A 23 -18.92 3.72 -2.12
CA PHE A 23 -17.55 3.19 -2.16
C PHE A 23 -17.44 1.87 -1.39
N LEU A 24 -17.93 1.80 -0.14
CA LEU A 24 -17.87 0.59 0.68
C LEU A 24 -18.67 -0.56 0.06
N GLU A 25 -19.84 -0.28 -0.50
CA GLU A 25 -20.64 -1.26 -1.24
C GLU A 25 -19.89 -1.80 -2.48
N ASN A 26 -19.17 -0.92 -3.18
CA ASN A 26 -18.35 -1.34 -4.32
C ASN A 26 -17.16 -2.20 -3.91
N VAL A 27 -16.40 -1.80 -2.87
CA VAL A 27 -15.25 -2.56 -2.33
C VAL A 27 -15.67 -3.96 -1.87
N THR A 28 -16.87 -4.09 -1.33
CA THR A 28 -17.36 -5.35 -0.75
C THR A 28 -18.31 -6.12 -1.67
N ARG A 29 -18.48 -5.67 -2.91
CA ARG A 29 -19.37 -6.31 -3.89
C ARG A 29 -19.08 -7.81 -4.03
N GLY A 30 -20.11 -8.63 -3.91
CA GLY A 30 -20.02 -10.09 -4.01
C GLY A 30 -19.42 -10.79 -2.78
N ARG A 31 -19.13 -10.05 -1.70
CA ARG A 31 -18.57 -10.64 -0.47
C ARG A 31 -19.63 -10.98 0.58
N GLY A 32 -20.89 -10.59 0.38
CA GLY A 32 -21.98 -10.86 1.31
C GLY A 32 -21.83 -10.17 2.68
N ILE A 33 -21.19 -9.00 2.72
CA ILE A 33 -21.01 -8.23 3.96
C ILE A 33 -22.34 -7.58 4.34
N PRO A 34 -22.85 -7.76 5.57
CA PRO A 34 -24.08 -7.12 6.02
C PRO A 34 -23.95 -5.59 6.01
N ARG A 35 -25.07 -4.89 5.67
CA ARG A 35 -25.11 -3.42 5.61
C ARG A 35 -24.72 -2.77 6.94
N GLU A 36 -25.15 -3.31 8.06
CA GLU A 36 -24.78 -2.83 9.40
C GLU A 36 -23.26 -2.79 9.63
N ARG A 37 -22.54 -3.78 9.06
CA ARG A 37 -21.08 -3.78 9.13
C ARG A 37 -20.48 -2.69 8.28
N LEU A 38 -21.05 -2.40 7.10
CA LEU A 38 -20.61 -1.28 6.27
C LEU A 38 -20.87 0.07 6.96
N GLU A 39 -22.01 0.22 7.64
CA GLU A 39 -22.35 1.42 8.41
C GLU A 39 -21.35 1.65 9.57
N THR A 40 -20.92 0.59 10.24
CA THR A 40 -19.85 0.67 11.26
C THR A 40 -18.56 1.22 10.66
N VAL A 41 -18.13 0.70 9.50
CA VAL A 41 -16.92 1.19 8.81
C VAL A 41 -17.12 2.61 8.29
N ALA A 42 -18.31 2.92 7.75
CA ALA A 42 -18.65 4.27 7.27
C ALA A 42 -18.52 5.32 8.37
N HIS A 43 -18.77 4.96 9.64
CA HIS A 43 -18.57 5.87 10.78
C HIS A 43 -17.12 6.38 10.84
N HIS A 44 -16.12 5.53 10.61
CA HIS A 44 -14.71 5.92 10.61
C HIS A 44 -14.44 6.96 9.50
N TYR A 45 -15.00 6.73 8.30
CA TYR A 45 -14.90 7.70 7.19
C TYR A 45 -15.56 9.04 7.54
N HIS A 46 -16.78 9.01 8.07
CA HIS A 46 -17.50 10.24 8.43
C HIS A 46 -16.85 11.01 9.57
N ALA A 47 -16.25 10.31 10.55
CA ALA A 47 -15.47 10.93 11.62
C ALA A 47 -14.24 11.71 11.09
N LEU A 48 -13.73 11.31 9.92
CA LEU A 48 -12.65 11.99 9.20
C LEU A 48 -13.15 12.90 8.07
N GLY A 49 -14.45 13.32 8.11
CA GLY A 49 -15.04 14.22 7.15
C GLY A 49 -15.52 13.57 5.85
N GLY A 50 -15.53 12.24 5.75
CA GLY A 50 -15.98 11.48 4.58
C GLY A 50 -15.02 11.48 3.40
N VAL A 51 -13.79 11.95 3.58
CA VAL A 51 -12.77 12.05 2.52
C VAL A 51 -11.59 11.14 2.86
N SER A 52 -11.21 10.29 1.90
CA SER A 52 -9.94 9.54 1.99
C SER A 52 -8.81 10.34 1.34
N PRO A 53 -7.66 10.50 1.98
CA PRO A 53 -6.55 11.26 1.39
C PRO A 53 -5.90 10.56 0.18
N ILE A 54 -6.19 9.29 -0.06
CA ILE A 54 -5.52 8.46 -1.08
C ILE A 54 -5.59 9.07 -2.49
N ASN A 55 -6.74 9.64 -2.88
CA ASN A 55 -6.89 10.23 -4.21
C ASN A 55 -6.08 11.53 -4.35
N ALA A 56 -6.06 12.38 -3.32
CA ALA A 56 -5.22 13.58 -3.31
C ALA A 56 -3.74 13.21 -3.40
N GLN A 57 -3.30 12.25 -2.59
CA GLN A 57 -1.91 11.77 -2.59
C GLN A 57 -1.51 11.09 -3.92
N ASN A 58 -2.45 10.42 -4.60
CA ASN A 58 -2.20 9.91 -5.95
C ASN A 58 -1.97 11.04 -6.97
N ARG A 59 -2.73 12.14 -6.90
CA ARG A 59 -2.52 13.33 -7.76
C ARG A 59 -1.14 13.96 -7.51
N GLU A 60 -0.74 14.06 -6.26
CA GLU A 60 0.59 14.54 -5.86
C GLU A 60 1.70 13.62 -6.39
N LEU A 61 1.53 12.30 -6.23
CA LEU A 61 2.47 11.29 -6.73
C LEU A 61 2.62 11.38 -8.26
N ILE A 62 1.51 11.52 -9.00
CA ILE A 62 1.53 11.67 -10.46
C ILE A 62 2.31 12.94 -10.85
N SER A 63 2.09 14.05 -10.15
CA SER A 63 2.81 15.30 -10.41
C SER A 63 4.31 15.13 -10.17
N ALA A 64 4.69 14.58 -9.00
CA ALA A 64 6.09 14.35 -8.65
C ALA A 64 6.78 13.34 -9.61
N LEU A 65 6.06 12.28 -10.01
CA LEU A 65 6.57 11.30 -10.98
C LEU A 65 6.78 11.93 -12.37
N ARG A 66 5.90 12.81 -12.81
CA ARG A 66 6.06 13.51 -14.09
C ARG A 66 7.35 14.32 -14.13
N ASP A 67 7.62 15.06 -13.05
CA ASP A 67 8.83 15.87 -12.93
C ASP A 67 10.09 15.00 -12.85
N ALA A 68 10.06 13.93 -12.06
CA ALA A 68 11.16 12.99 -11.92
C ALA A 68 11.45 12.22 -13.23
N LEU A 69 10.42 11.80 -13.96
CA LEU A 69 10.57 11.14 -15.26
C LEU A 69 11.13 12.10 -16.32
N ALA A 70 10.71 13.36 -16.31
CA ALA A 70 11.27 14.38 -17.21
C ALA A 70 12.78 14.59 -16.95
N SER A 71 13.23 14.47 -15.70
CA SER A 71 14.65 14.59 -15.35
C SER A 71 15.53 13.44 -15.89
N VAL A 72 14.92 12.33 -16.28
CA VAL A 72 15.57 11.17 -16.93
C VAL A 72 15.12 10.98 -18.39
N ASP A 73 14.70 12.06 -19.03
CA ASP A 73 14.29 12.15 -20.45
C ASP A 73 13.12 11.20 -20.82
N VAL A 74 12.17 11.03 -19.91
CA VAL A 74 10.92 10.29 -20.16
C VAL A 74 9.74 11.25 -20.10
N HIS A 75 9.09 11.47 -21.25
CA HIS A 75 8.00 12.44 -21.44
C HIS A 75 6.66 11.77 -21.82
N LEU A 76 6.41 10.54 -21.34
CA LEU A 76 5.16 9.84 -21.60
C LEU A 76 4.02 10.41 -20.74
N PRO A 77 2.78 10.43 -21.26
CA PRO A 77 1.62 10.78 -20.47
C PRO A 77 1.40 9.76 -19.35
N ILE A 78 0.97 10.26 -18.18
CA ILE A 78 0.60 9.44 -17.03
C ILE A 78 -0.91 9.53 -16.85
N TYR A 79 -1.59 8.42 -17.03
CA TYR A 79 -3.00 8.22 -16.74
C TYR A 79 -3.19 7.63 -15.34
N TRP A 80 -4.39 7.75 -14.79
CA TRP A 80 -4.71 7.23 -13.47
C TRP A 80 -6.09 6.60 -13.44
N GLY A 81 -6.16 5.39 -12.90
CA GLY A 81 -7.41 4.67 -12.68
C GLY A 81 -7.41 3.91 -11.36
N ASN A 82 -8.52 3.99 -10.64
CA ASN A 82 -8.73 3.29 -9.39
C ASN A 82 -9.56 2.01 -9.60
N ARG A 83 -9.37 1.07 -8.70
CA ARG A 83 -10.12 -0.19 -8.68
C ARG A 83 -11.53 -0.04 -8.13
N ASN A 84 -11.73 0.83 -7.15
CA ASN A 84 -12.95 0.83 -6.35
C ASN A 84 -13.70 2.17 -6.32
N TRP A 85 -13.13 3.25 -6.82
CA TRP A 85 -13.75 4.57 -6.86
C TRP A 85 -13.21 5.43 -8.01
N GLN A 86 -13.83 6.59 -8.23
CA GLN A 86 -13.43 7.51 -9.29
C GLN A 86 -12.01 8.09 -9.08
N PRO A 87 -11.29 8.31 -10.23
CA PRO A 87 -11.58 7.86 -11.59
C PRO A 87 -11.48 6.34 -11.70
N MET A 88 -12.46 5.72 -12.34
CA MET A 88 -12.49 4.26 -12.47
C MET A 88 -11.42 3.77 -13.46
N LEU A 89 -10.89 2.58 -13.21
CA LEU A 89 -9.90 1.96 -14.10
C LEU A 89 -10.42 1.81 -15.53
N ALA A 90 -11.68 1.45 -15.71
CA ALA A 90 -12.33 1.33 -17.02
C ALA A 90 -12.33 2.66 -17.79
N ASP A 91 -12.64 3.79 -17.11
CA ASP A 91 -12.63 5.12 -17.72
C ASP A 91 -11.22 5.51 -18.18
N ALA A 92 -10.21 5.27 -17.34
CA ALA A 92 -8.81 5.52 -17.68
C ALA A 92 -8.34 4.72 -18.89
N LEU A 93 -8.77 3.46 -19.02
CA LEU A 93 -8.44 2.63 -20.20
C LEU A 93 -9.09 3.16 -21.48
N GLN A 94 -10.33 3.64 -21.40
CA GLN A 94 -11.01 4.26 -22.54
C GLN A 94 -10.31 5.56 -22.97
N GLU A 95 -9.90 6.39 -22.01
CA GLU A 95 -9.14 7.63 -22.28
C GLU A 95 -7.81 7.32 -22.96
N ILE A 96 -7.05 6.35 -22.46
CA ILE A 96 -5.80 5.88 -23.07
C ILE A 96 -6.01 5.44 -24.52
N ALA A 97 -7.02 4.61 -24.78
CA ALA A 97 -7.32 4.12 -26.11
C ALA A 97 -7.78 5.22 -27.07
N ALA A 98 -8.61 6.17 -26.59
CA ALA A 98 -9.08 7.31 -27.33
C ALA A 98 -7.95 8.29 -27.71
N ALA A 99 -6.93 8.42 -26.85
CA ALA A 99 -5.71 9.17 -27.15
C ALA A 99 -4.77 8.48 -28.17
N GLY A 100 -5.11 7.27 -28.60
CA GLY A 100 -4.35 6.53 -29.60
C GLY A 100 -3.23 5.64 -29.06
N HIS A 101 -3.06 5.57 -27.74
CA HIS A 101 -2.05 4.71 -27.12
C HIS A 101 -2.41 3.22 -27.24
N ARG A 102 -1.40 2.36 -27.23
CA ARG A 102 -1.56 0.91 -27.42
C ARG A 102 -0.75 0.07 -26.46
N ARG A 103 0.40 0.53 -26.03
CA ARG A 103 1.29 -0.20 -25.10
C ARG A 103 1.54 0.63 -23.86
N VAL A 104 0.99 0.17 -22.73
CA VAL A 104 0.95 0.93 -21.47
C VAL A 104 1.81 0.24 -20.44
N LEU A 105 2.62 1.01 -19.72
CA LEU A 105 3.34 0.53 -18.55
C LEU A 105 2.54 0.87 -17.29
N GLY A 106 2.03 -0.14 -16.59
CA GLY A 106 1.22 0.02 -15.38
C GLY A 106 2.07 -0.01 -14.11
N LEU A 107 1.84 0.96 -13.22
CA LEU A 107 2.37 1.04 -11.87
C LEU A 107 1.22 0.87 -10.87
N THR A 108 1.28 -0.13 -10.00
CA THR A 108 0.32 -0.26 -8.89
C THR A 108 0.83 0.46 -7.64
N THR A 109 -0.07 1.06 -6.85
CA THR A 109 0.30 1.71 -5.58
C THR A 109 0.57 0.71 -4.43
N SER A 110 0.68 -0.58 -4.75
CA SER A 110 1.03 -1.65 -3.82
C SER A 110 2.44 -2.15 -4.09
N ALA A 111 3.33 -1.98 -3.10
CA ALA A 111 4.76 -2.30 -3.25
C ALA A 111 5.08 -3.79 -3.06
N TYR A 112 4.18 -4.57 -2.44
CA TYR A 112 4.45 -5.93 -1.94
C TYR A 112 3.65 -7.01 -2.67
N SER A 113 4.08 -8.26 -2.50
CA SER A 113 3.48 -9.43 -3.13
C SER A 113 2.38 -10.05 -2.25
N SER A 114 1.14 -9.97 -2.70
CA SER A 114 0.01 -10.74 -2.14
C SER A 114 -1.06 -10.93 -3.22
N TYR A 115 -2.10 -11.70 -2.93
CA TYR A 115 -3.26 -11.72 -3.83
C TYR A 115 -3.84 -10.31 -3.99
N SER A 116 -4.17 -9.65 -2.87
CA SER A 116 -4.81 -8.32 -2.88
C SER A 116 -3.90 -7.20 -3.43
N GLY A 117 -2.59 -7.27 -3.20
CA GLY A 117 -1.63 -6.24 -3.63
C GLY A 117 -1.07 -6.46 -5.03
N CYS A 118 -1.21 -7.65 -5.62
CA CYS A 118 -0.59 -7.99 -6.90
C CYS A 118 -1.56 -8.66 -7.88
N ARG A 119 -1.99 -9.90 -7.61
CA ARG A 119 -2.82 -10.69 -8.53
C ARG A 119 -4.18 -10.04 -8.78
N GLN A 120 -4.81 -9.52 -7.77
CA GLN A 120 -6.12 -8.87 -7.87
C GLN A 120 -6.08 -7.62 -8.79
N TYR A 121 -4.97 -6.89 -8.80
CA TYR A 121 -4.78 -5.78 -9.75
C TYR A 121 -4.74 -6.28 -11.20
N GLN A 122 -4.08 -7.42 -11.45
CA GLN A 122 -4.06 -8.04 -12.79
C GLN A 122 -5.44 -8.53 -13.21
N GLU A 123 -6.20 -9.12 -12.29
CA GLU A 123 -7.58 -9.56 -12.53
C GLU A 123 -8.50 -8.37 -12.82
N ASN A 124 -8.41 -7.28 -12.05
CA ASN A 124 -9.21 -6.07 -12.31
C ASN A 124 -8.85 -5.39 -13.63
N LEU A 125 -7.56 -5.36 -14.02
CA LEU A 125 -7.16 -4.89 -15.35
C LEU A 125 -7.77 -5.74 -16.45
N LYS A 126 -7.70 -7.06 -16.33
CA LYS A 126 -8.30 -7.98 -17.29
C LYS A 126 -9.82 -7.80 -17.41
N ASP A 127 -10.49 -7.68 -16.27
CA ASP A 127 -11.94 -7.45 -16.21
C ASP A 127 -12.30 -6.11 -16.87
N ALA A 128 -11.58 -5.02 -16.56
CA ALA A 128 -11.82 -3.70 -17.15
C ALA A 128 -11.54 -3.64 -18.66
N LEU A 129 -10.49 -4.32 -19.14
CA LEU A 129 -10.23 -4.44 -20.59
C LEU A 129 -11.36 -5.20 -21.31
N ALA A 130 -11.90 -6.26 -20.71
CA ALA A 130 -13.00 -7.01 -21.27
C ALA A 130 -14.31 -6.19 -21.25
N GLU A 131 -14.61 -5.50 -20.15
CA GLU A 131 -15.79 -4.64 -20.01
C GLU A 131 -15.81 -3.51 -21.05
N THR A 132 -14.65 -2.90 -21.30
CA THR A 132 -14.50 -1.81 -22.27
C THR A 132 -14.31 -2.26 -23.73
N GLY A 133 -14.18 -3.56 -23.98
CA GLY A 133 -13.89 -4.12 -25.30
C GLY A 133 -12.47 -3.80 -25.81
N LEU A 134 -11.53 -3.48 -24.91
CA LEU A 134 -10.17 -3.06 -25.26
C LEU A 134 -9.12 -4.18 -25.16
N THR A 135 -9.54 -5.43 -24.93
CA THR A 135 -8.64 -6.58 -24.76
C THR A 135 -7.64 -6.76 -25.90
N ASP A 136 -8.08 -6.56 -27.14
CA ASP A 136 -7.24 -6.70 -28.34
C ASP A 136 -6.62 -5.37 -28.79
N THR A 137 -6.94 -4.27 -28.07
CA THR A 137 -6.49 -2.91 -28.41
C THR A 137 -5.34 -2.43 -27.54
N LEU A 138 -5.40 -2.71 -26.23
CA LEU A 138 -4.42 -2.27 -25.25
C LEU A 138 -3.63 -3.45 -24.72
N SER A 139 -2.30 -3.31 -24.72
CA SER A 139 -1.38 -4.19 -24.00
C SER A 139 -0.84 -3.46 -22.78
N ILE A 140 -0.98 -4.04 -21.59
CA ILE A 140 -0.55 -3.44 -20.34
C ILE A 140 0.46 -4.33 -19.64
N ASP A 141 1.70 -3.86 -19.55
CA ASP A 141 2.78 -4.48 -18.80
C ASP A 141 2.84 -3.86 -17.40
N LEU A 142 2.86 -4.65 -16.33
CA LEU A 142 2.97 -4.14 -14.97
C LEU A 142 4.42 -4.11 -14.49
N ILE A 143 4.79 -3.05 -13.77
CA ILE A 143 6.09 -2.97 -13.07
C ILE A 143 6.07 -3.97 -11.90
N GLY A 144 7.22 -4.60 -11.63
CA GLY A 144 7.41 -5.47 -10.47
C GLY A 144 7.40 -4.69 -9.15
N GLN A 145 7.40 -5.41 -8.03
CA GLN A 145 7.47 -4.86 -6.69
C GLN A 145 8.66 -3.89 -6.55
N TYR A 146 8.50 -2.92 -5.65
CA TYR A 146 9.47 -1.84 -5.47
C TYR A 146 9.76 -1.51 -3.99
N PHE A 147 9.40 -2.42 -3.08
CA PHE A 147 9.65 -2.29 -1.64
C PHE A 147 11.14 -2.22 -1.28
N GLU A 148 12.03 -2.78 -2.12
CA GLU A 148 13.48 -2.80 -1.90
C GLU A 148 14.21 -1.53 -2.40
N LEU A 149 13.50 -0.56 -2.96
CA LEU A 149 14.14 0.66 -3.45
C LEU A 149 14.81 1.40 -2.28
N PRO A 150 16.08 1.82 -2.43
CA PRO A 150 16.76 2.61 -1.40
C PRO A 150 15.98 3.87 -1.01
N GLY A 151 15.34 4.52 -1.99
CA GLY A 151 14.47 5.68 -1.76
C GLY A 151 13.16 5.35 -1.04
N PHE A 152 12.74 4.08 -0.98
CA PHE A 152 11.64 3.64 -0.11
C PHE A 152 12.11 3.52 1.36
N VAL A 153 13.31 2.98 1.58
CA VAL A 153 13.85 2.66 2.91
C VAL A 153 14.44 3.90 3.62
N SER A 154 15.20 4.74 2.89
CA SER A 154 15.96 5.84 3.50
C SER A 154 15.08 6.88 4.19
N PRO A 155 14.04 7.43 3.57
CA PRO A 155 13.19 8.43 4.22
C PRO A 155 12.47 7.88 5.44
N VAL A 156 12.06 6.61 5.38
CA VAL A 156 11.43 5.93 6.52
C VAL A 156 12.40 5.82 7.69
N ALA A 157 13.66 5.42 7.42
CA ALA A 157 14.68 5.34 8.46
C ALA A 157 14.98 6.72 9.10
N GLU A 158 15.09 7.77 8.28
CA GLU A 158 15.29 9.14 8.75
C GLU A 158 14.13 9.61 9.63
N ALA A 159 12.90 9.32 9.25
CA ALA A 159 11.71 9.62 10.04
C ALA A 159 11.67 8.84 11.38
N VAL A 160 12.07 7.56 11.37
CA VAL A 160 12.18 6.74 12.59
C VAL A 160 13.23 7.30 13.53
N VAL A 161 14.41 7.70 13.04
CA VAL A 161 15.47 8.31 13.83
C VAL A 161 14.96 9.60 14.52
N SER A 162 14.27 10.46 13.76
CA SER A 162 13.69 11.70 14.31
C SER A 162 12.64 11.39 15.39
N ALA A 163 11.69 10.50 15.09
CA ALA A 163 10.60 10.15 16.00
C ALA A 163 11.09 9.46 17.28
N ALA A 164 12.08 8.57 17.17
CA ALA A 164 12.68 7.90 18.33
C ALA A 164 13.42 8.88 19.23
N GLY A 165 14.07 9.90 18.65
CA GLY A 165 14.77 10.96 19.40
C GLY A 165 13.84 11.87 20.22
N GLU A 166 12.55 11.88 19.93
CA GLU A 166 11.54 12.64 20.71
C GLU A 166 10.99 11.86 21.91
N LEU A 167 11.30 10.58 22.01
CA LEU A 167 10.85 9.70 23.10
C LEU A 167 11.95 9.48 24.12
N THR A 168 11.58 9.19 25.37
CA THR A 168 12.51 8.96 26.48
C THR A 168 12.34 7.54 27.02
N GLY A 169 13.44 6.95 27.50
CA GLY A 169 13.47 5.58 28.03
C GLY A 169 13.50 4.51 26.94
N PRO A 170 13.14 3.26 27.26
CA PRO A 170 13.11 2.17 26.28
C PRO A 170 12.06 2.41 25.20
N VAL A 171 12.48 2.40 23.93
CA VAL A 171 11.60 2.61 22.76
C VAL A 171 11.53 1.35 21.90
N ARG A 172 10.35 1.03 21.40
CA ARG A 172 10.13 -0.05 20.43
C ARG A 172 9.62 0.51 19.11
N ILE A 173 10.19 0.02 18.00
CA ILE A 173 9.73 0.34 16.65
C ILE A 173 8.72 -0.72 16.21
N LEU A 174 7.50 -0.29 15.87
CA LEU A 174 6.42 -1.16 15.39
C LEU A 174 6.19 -0.92 13.91
N PHE A 175 6.74 -1.77 13.05
CA PHE A 175 6.50 -1.75 11.63
C PHE A 175 5.12 -2.32 11.34
N THR A 176 4.24 -1.57 10.67
CA THR A 176 2.86 -2.00 10.46
C THR A 176 2.52 -2.15 8.98
N THR A 177 1.65 -3.11 8.70
CA THR A 177 1.03 -3.37 7.42
C THR A 177 -0.39 -3.89 7.61
N HIS A 178 -1.19 -3.90 6.52
CA HIS A 178 -2.55 -4.45 6.58
C HIS A 178 -2.52 -5.95 6.91
N SER A 179 -3.27 -6.37 7.91
CA SER A 179 -3.49 -7.79 8.15
C SER A 179 -4.24 -8.42 6.97
N ILE A 180 -3.84 -9.61 6.60
CA ILE A 180 -4.51 -10.42 5.58
C ILE A 180 -4.76 -11.82 6.15
N PRO A 181 -5.71 -12.60 5.59
CA PRO A 181 -5.88 -13.99 6.01
C PRO A 181 -4.55 -14.76 5.98
N THR A 182 -4.27 -15.52 7.03
CA THR A 182 -3.00 -16.27 7.17
C THR A 182 -2.70 -17.11 5.93
N ALA A 183 -3.70 -17.82 5.40
CA ALA A 183 -3.56 -18.61 4.17
C ALA A 183 -3.19 -17.75 2.95
N MET A 184 -3.64 -16.49 2.86
CA MET A 184 -3.22 -15.55 1.80
C MET A 184 -1.76 -15.12 2.00
N GLY A 185 -1.35 -14.88 3.24
CA GLY A 185 0.05 -14.58 3.57
C GLY A 185 0.97 -15.74 3.19
N GLU A 186 0.63 -16.94 3.63
CA GLU A 186 1.39 -18.17 3.36
C GLU A 186 1.51 -18.48 1.86
N THR A 187 0.46 -18.26 1.08
CA THR A 187 0.46 -18.53 -0.37
C THR A 187 0.94 -17.36 -1.21
N SER A 188 1.30 -16.22 -0.63
CA SER A 188 1.84 -15.06 -1.34
C SER A 188 3.19 -15.36 -2.00
N GLY A 189 3.43 -14.75 -3.16
CA GLY A 189 4.64 -14.98 -3.96
C GLY A 189 4.56 -16.15 -4.93
N PRO A 190 5.64 -16.42 -5.67
CA PRO A 190 5.71 -17.53 -6.61
C PRO A 190 5.74 -18.87 -5.88
N PRO A 191 5.41 -20.00 -6.56
CA PRO A 191 5.31 -21.33 -5.92
C PRO A 191 6.57 -21.80 -5.21
N ASP A 192 7.72 -21.42 -5.70
CA ASP A 192 9.05 -21.74 -5.16
C ASP A 192 9.53 -20.79 -4.04
N ALA A 193 8.78 -19.69 -3.79
CA ALA A 193 9.10 -18.69 -2.77
C ALA A 193 7.84 -18.15 -2.07
N ARG A 194 7.07 -19.05 -1.47
CA ARG A 194 5.83 -18.72 -0.72
C ARG A 194 6.11 -17.90 0.54
N GLY A 195 5.07 -17.25 1.08
CA GLY A 195 5.18 -16.38 2.25
C GLY A 195 5.84 -15.03 1.93
N ALA A 196 5.82 -14.61 0.68
CA ALA A 196 6.50 -13.39 0.23
C ALA A 196 5.98 -12.12 0.92
N TYR A 197 4.69 -12.06 1.27
CA TYR A 197 4.12 -10.88 1.93
C TYR A 197 4.86 -10.53 3.22
N VAL A 198 4.92 -11.46 4.14
CA VAL A 198 5.59 -11.26 5.45
C VAL A 198 7.09 -11.04 5.26
N ARG A 199 7.77 -11.92 4.51
CA ARG A 199 9.21 -11.77 4.27
C ARG A 199 9.62 -10.44 3.66
N GLN A 200 8.85 -9.91 2.71
CA GLN A 200 9.15 -8.62 2.09
C GLN A 200 9.03 -7.47 3.08
N HIS A 201 8.03 -7.49 3.97
CA HIS A 201 7.92 -6.50 5.04
C HIS A 201 9.04 -6.64 6.08
N GLU A 202 9.42 -7.87 6.45
CA GLU A 202 10.57 -8.13 7.31
C GLU A 202 11.89 -7.63 6.68
N THR A 203 12.05 -7.81 5.37
CA THR A 203 13.21 -7.29 4.63
C THR A 203 13.29 -5.75 4.73
N VAL A 204 12.17 -5.06 4.53
CA VAL A 204 12.13 -3.60 4.65
C VAL A 204 12.37 -3.16 6.10
N ALA A 205 11.72 -3.81 7.06
CA ALA A 205 11.90 -3.51 8.48
C ALA A 205 13.38 -3.68 8.92
N ALA A 206 14.03 -4.76 8.49
CA ALA A 206 15.46 -4.98 8.75
C ALA A 206 16.33 -3.89 8.12
N ALA A 207 16.10 -3.56 6.84
CA ALA A 207 16.85 -2.52 6.14
C ALA A 207 16.68 -1.11 6.77
N VAL A 208 15.49 -0.80 7.27
CA VAL A 208 15.23 0.43 8.04
C VAL A 208 15.99 0.39 9.35
N MET A 209 15.89 -0.72 10.11
CA MET A 209 16.56 -0.85 11.41
C MET A 209 18.08 -0.81 11.31
N ASP A 210 18.68 -1.33 10.24
CA ASP A 210 20.13 -1.25 10.03
C ASP A 210 20.57 0.22 9.92
N ARG A 211 19.86 1.04 9.15
CA ARG A 211 20.13 2.49 9.04
C ARG A 211 19.86 3.25 10.36
N VAL A 212 18.80 2.86 11.08
CA VAL A 212 18.48 3.44 12.39
C VAL A 212 19.59 3.15 13.41
N ARG A 213 20.12 1.92 13.44
CA ARG A 213 21.25 1.54 14.33
C ARG A 213 22.54 2.26 13.99
N GLU A 214 22.78 2.53 12.68
CA GLU A 214 23.94 3.33 12.26
C GLU A 214 23.85 4.78 12.75
N ALA A 215 22.62 5.33 12.81
CA ALA A 215 22.40 6.73 13.19
C ALA A 215 22.27 6.96 14.70
N LEU A 216 21.75 5.97 15.44
CA LEU A 216 21.48 6.06 16.88
C LEU A 216 22.35 5.11 17.67
N SER A 217 23.05 5.65 18.69
CA SER A 217 23.86 4.85 19.63
C SER A 217 23.03 4.22 20.76
N VAL A 218 21.74 3.96 20.52
CA VAL A 218 20.81 3.36 21.49
C VAL A 218 20.30 2.03 20.96
N GLU A 219 20.12 1.07 21.86
CA GLU A 219 19.51 -0.21 21.50
C GLU A 219 18.00 -0.02 21.36
N LEU A 220 17.50 -0.27 20.14
CA LEU A 220 16.08 -0.23 19.83
C LEU A 220 15.62 -1.63 19.44
N THR A 221 14.52 -2.06 20.03
CA THR A 221 13.81 -3.29 19.60
C THR A 221 12.79 -2.96 18.52
N SER A 222 12.46 -3.94 17.67
CA SER A 222 11.43 -3.77 16.65
C SER A 222 10.61 -5.03 16.46
N ALA A 223 9.40 -4.85 15.95
CA ALA A 223 8.51 -5.94 15.56
C ALA A 223 7.71 -5.56 14.30
N LEU A 224 7.38 -6.56 13.48
CA LEU A 224 6.37 -6.44 12.43
C LEU A 224 5.01 -6.76 13.06
N VAL A 225 4.06 -5.85 12.89
CA VAL A 225 2.71 -5.94 13.45
C VAL A 225 1.67 -5.64 12.37
N PHE A 226 0.41 -5.94 12.64
CA PHE A 226 -0.64 -5.87 11.64
C PHE A 226 -1.81 -5.01 12.12
N GLN A 227 -2.55 -4.43 11.16
CA GLN A 227 -3.72 -3.59 11.40
C GLN A 227 -4.88 -3.96 10.47
N SER A 228 -6.06 -3.37 10.68
CA SER A 228 -7.20 -3.43 9.75
C SER A 228 -7.74 -4.84 9.51
N ARG A 229 -7.74 -5.70 10.52
CA ARG A 229 -8.39 -7.01 10.42
C ARG A 229 -9.88 -6.86 10.13
N SER A 230 -10.35 -7.34 8.98
CA SER A 230 -11.73 -7.13 8.51
C SER A 230 -12.53 -8.43 8.29
N GLY A 231 -11.96 -9.58 8.58
CA GLY A 231 -12.60 -10.89 8.36
C GLY A 231 -13.42 -11.41 9.54
N PRO A 232 -14.24 -12.45 9.32
CA PRO A 232 -14.97 -13.10 10.39
C PRO A 232 -14.00 -13.77 11.39
N PRO A 233 -14.38 -13.88 12.68
CA PRO A 233 -13.48 -14.42 13.74
C PRO A 233 -12.93 -15.80 13.46
N GLN A 234 -13.64 -16.62 12.68
CA GLN A 234 -13.27 -18.01 12.38
C GLN A 234 -12.14 -18.13 11.33
N VAL A 235 -11.85 -17.07 10.60
CA VAL A 235 -10.76 -17.05 9.63
C VAL A 235 -9.52 -16.48 10.31
N PRO A 236 -8.41 -17.25 10.41
CA PRO A 236 -7.16 -16.75 10.95
C PRO A 236 -6.60 -15.63 10.05
N TRP A 237 -6.12 -14.57 10.68
CA TRP A 237 -5.44 -13.45 10.04
C TRP A 237 -4.03 -13.30 10.61
N LEU A 238 -3.16 -12.57 9.92
CA LEU A 238 -1.81 -12.31 10.41
C LEU A 238 -1.85 -11.48 11.68
N GLU A 239 -1.03 -11.87 12.64
CA GLU A 239 -0.90 -11.33 14.00
C GLU A 239 0.59 -11.08 14.33
N PRO A 240 0.92 -10.27 15.39
CA PRO A 240 0.00 -9.63 16.34
C PRO A 240 -0.67 -8.37 15.75
N ASP A 241 -1.85 -8.02 16.29
CA ASP A 241 -2.47 -6.71 16.07
C ASP A 241 -1.62 -5.59 16.69
N ILE A 242 -1.66 -4.38 16.11
CA ILE A 242 -0.90 -3.23 16.59
C ILE A 242 -1.23 -2.87 18.03
N ASN A 243 -2.50 -2.94 18.43
CA ASN A 243 -2.94 -2.60 19.78
C ASN A 243 -2.48 -3.66 20.81
N ASP A 244 -2.51 -4.94 20.43
CA ASP A 244 -1.97 -6.02 21.24
C ASP A 244 -0.46 -5.89 21.43
N ALA A 245 0.25 -5.49 20.36
CA ALA A 245 1.69 -5.27 20.39
C ALA A 245 2.07 -4.07 21.29
N ILE A 246 1.32 -2.97 21.27
CA ILE A 246 1.51 -1.83 22.18
C ILE A 246 1.28 -2.25 23.63
N THR A 247 0.21 -3.05 23.88
CA THR A 247 -0.11 -3.56 25.20
C THR A 247 0.99 -4.47 25.75
N SER A 248 1.51 -5.36 24.91
CA SER A 248 2.64 -6.23 25.27
C SER A 248 3.91 -5.41 25.56
N ALA A 249 4.21 -4.42 24.70
CA ALA A 249 5.35 -3.53 24.89
C ALA A 249 5.29 -2.77 26.23
N ALA A 250 4.12 -2.24 26.60
CA ALA A 250 3.90 -1.60 27.89
C ALA A 250 4.15 -2.55 29.07
N ALA A 251 3.66 -3.79 29.00
CA ALA A 251 3.85 -4.83 30.02
C ALA A 251 5.34 -5.23 30.17
N GLU A 252 6.13 -5.11 29.12
CA GLU A 252 7.58 -5.35 29.10
C GLU A 252 8.42 -4.13 29.54
N GLY A 253 7.78 -3.02 29.95
CA GLY A 253 8.45 -1.82 30.44
C GLY A 253 8.93 -0.86 29.35
N VAL A 254 8.44 -1.01 28.12
CA VAL A 254 8.67 -0.04 27.02
C VAL A 254 7.96 1.27 27.35
N SER A 255 8.70 2.39 27.27
CA SER A 255 8.19 3.73 27.61
C SER A 255 7.63 4.47 26.40
N GLY A 256 7.99 4.06 25.18
CA GLY A 256 7.54 4.70 23.96
C GLY A 256 7.54 3.76 22.76
N VAL A 257 6.61 3.99 21.84
CA VAL A 257 6.55 3.27 20.56
C VAL A 257 6.61 4.24 19.38
N VAL A 258 7.36 3.84 18.34
CA VAL A 258 7.35 4.51 17.04
C VAL A 258 6.63 3.59 16.07
N VAL A 259 5.49 4.01 15.54
CA VAL A 259 4.68 3.26 14.58
C VAL A 259 5.05 3.65 13.16
N VAL A 260 5.36 2.65 12.34
CA VAL A 260 5.96 2.83 11.00
C VAL A 260 5.14 2.08 9.95
N PRO A 261 4.26 2.77 9.19
CA PRO A 261 3.35 2.13 8.24
C PRO A 261 4.05 1.75 6.92
N ILE A 262 5.01 0.83 6.99
CA ILE A 262 5.78 0.38 5.82
C ILE A 262 4.96 -0.37 4.76
N GLY A 263 3.78 -0.87 5.14
CA GLY A 263 2.89 -1.59 4.20
C GLY A 263 2.21 -0.70 3.16
N PHE A 264 2.36 0.62 3.26
CA PHE A 264 1.64 1.60 2.46
C PHE A 264 2.58 2.66 1.91
N ILE A 265 2.31 3.12 0.67
CA ILE A 265 3.02 4.28 0.09
C ILE A 265 2.28 5.58 0.32
N SER A 266 1.01 5.51 0.69
CA SER A 266 0.13 6.65 0.95
C SER A 266 -0.83 6.35 2.09
N ASP A 267 -1.26 7.38 2.82
CA ASP A 267 -2.28 7.26 3.84
C ASP A 267 -3.67 7.08 3.20
N HIS A 268 -4.54 6.38 3.90
CA HIS A 268 -5.97 6.28 3.63
C HIS A 268 -6.72 6.19 4.97
N VAL A 269 -8.05 6.22 4.94
CA VAL A 269 -8.87 6.28 6.15
C VAL A 269 -8.53 5.17 7.15
N GLU A 270 -8.35 3.92 6.69
CA GLU A 270 -8.01 2.81 7.60
C GLU A 270 -6.64 3.01 8.27
N VAL A 271 -5.61 3.49 7.53
CA VAL A 271 -4.30 3.79 8.13
C VAL A 271 -4.40 4.87 9.20
N ILE A 272 -5.12 5.96 8.89
CA ILE A 272 -5.30 7.08 9.83
C ILE A 272 -6.12 6.62 11.04
N TRP A 273 -7.22 5.90 10.82
CA TRP A 273 -8.08 5.44 11.90
C TRP A 273 -7.36 4.47 12.83
N ASP A 274 -6.77 3.43 12.29
CA ASP A 274 -6.13 2.39 13.08
C ASP A 274 -4.89 2.90 13.82
N LEU A 275 -4.12 3.82 13.21
CA LEU A 275 -2.84 4.26 13.77
C LEU A 275 -2.93 5.58 14.54
N ASP A 276 -3.61 6.61 14.00
CA ASP A 276 -3.65 7.94 14.63
C ASP A 276 -4.78 8.07 15.66
N HIS A 277 -5.75 7.13 15.67
CA HIS A 277 -6.81 7.06 16.67
C HIS A 277 -6.66 5.83 17.56
N GLU A 278 -6.92 4.61 17.06
CA GLU A 278 -6.99 3.42 17.91
C GLU A 278 -5.64 3.08 18.59
N ALA A 279 -4.55 3.02 17.81
CA ALA A 279 -3.22 2.73 18.37
C ALA A 279 -2.71 3.86 19.27
N ALA A 280 -2.95 5.11 18.89
CA ALA A 280 -2.58 6.27 19.72
C ALA A 280 -3.35 6.30 21.03
N ASP A 281 -4.66 6.02 21.02
CA ASP A 281 -5.50 5.93 22.22
C ASP A 281 -5.08 4.76 23.11
N THR A 282 -4.74 3.61 22.53
CA THR A 282 -4.19 2.46 23.25
C THR A 282 -2.90 2.85 23.98
N ALA A 283 -1.93 3.43 23.28
CA ALA A 283 -0.68 3.88 23.89
C ALA A 283 -0.92 4.92 25.01
N LYS A 284 -1.78 5.88 24.77
CA LYS A 284 -2.17 6.91 25.74
C LYS A 284 -2.79 6.29 27.00
N SER A 285 -3.69 5.34 26.85
CA SER A 285 -4.35 4.66 27.98
C SER A 285 -3.37 3.89 28.89
N LEU A 286 -2.26 3.43 28.29
CA LEU A 286 -1.20 2.68 28.96
C LEU A 286 -0.05 3.59 29.46
N GLY A 287 -0.11 4.89 29.20
CA GLY A 287 0.96 5.84 29.55
C GLY A 287 2.23 5.66 28.73
N VAL A 288 2.15 5.04 27.54
CA VAL A 288 3.27 4.84 26.61
C VAL A 288 3.37 6.03 25.66
N GLY A 289 4.57 6.59 25.49
CA GLY A 289 4.83 7.62 24.50
C GLY A 289 4.56 7.07 23.08
N PHE A 290 3.93 7.90 22.22
CA PHE A 290 3.53 7.46 20.88
C PHE A 290 4.02 8.43 19.82
N ARG A 291 4.61 7.90 18.75
CA ARG A 291 4.93 8.63 17.52
C ARG A 291 4.60 7.77 16.32
N ARG A 292 3.90 8.34 15.34
CA ARG A 292 3.72 7.72 14.03
C ARG A 292 4.53 8.46 12.98
N VAL A 293 5.35 7.75 12.23
CA VAL A 293 6.03 8.33 11.07
C VAL A 293 5.11 8.33 9.85
N PRO A 294 5.24 9.29 8.91
CA PRO A 294 4.43 9.31 7.70
C PRO A 294 4.71 8.10 6.81
N THR A 295 3.77 7.75 5.94
CA THR A 295 4.04 6.90 4.78
C THR A 295 5.07 7.59 3.87
N VAL A 296 5.76 6.82 3.00
CA VAL A 296 6.84 7.37 2.16
C VAL A 296 6.33 8.46 1.18
N GLY A 297 5.07 8.37 0.76
CA GLY A 297 4.36 9.40 -0.01
C GLY A 297 5.09 9.84 -1.27
N ILE A 298 5.40 11.13 -1.31
CA ILE A 298 6.10 11.78 -2.43
C ILE A 298 7.54 12.18 -2.08
N ASP A 299 8.18 11.49 -1.13
CA ASP A 299 9.57 11.77 -0.81
C ASP A 299 10.43 11.77 -2.10
N PRO A 300 11.27 12.79 -2.32
CA PRO A 300 12.02 12.92 -3.56
C PRO A 300 12.95 11.73 -3.86
N LYS A 301 13.50 11.06 -2.83
CA LYS A 301 14.35 9.87 -3.00
C LYS A 301 13.52 8.71 -3.50
N PHE A 302 12.33 8.51 -2.92
CA PHE A 302 11.40 7.46 -3.36
C PHE A 302 10.91 7.68 -4.78
N VAL A 303 10.44 8.89 -5.08
CA VAL A 303 9.93 9.24 -6.41
C VAL A 303 11.02 9.13 -7.47
N GLY A 304 12.26 9.55 -7.15
CA GLY A 304 13.42 9.42 -8.04
C GLY A 304 13.76 7.96 -8.36
N ASP A 305 13.83 7.10 -7.34
CA ASP A 305 14.09 5.66 -7.53
C ASP A 305 12.95 4.98 -8.30
N LEU A 306 11.71 5.38 -8.04
CA LEU A 306 10.55 4.86 -8.75
C LEU A 306 10.57 5.28 -10.23
N ALA A 307 10.92 6.54 -10.54
CA ALA A 307 11.11 7.03 -11.90
C ALA A 307 12.25 6.29 -12.63
N ALA A 308 13.37 6.04 -11.97
CA ALA A 308 14.46 5.24 -12.51
C ALA A 308 14.00 3.80 -12.84
N LYS A 309 13.24 3.16 -11.93
CA LYS A 309 12.67 1.83 -12.17
C LYS A 309 11.70 1.81 -13.35
N ILE A 310 10.84 2.83 -13.48
CA ILE A 310 9.95 3.02 -14.64
C ILE A 310 10.76 3.15 -15.91
N SER A 311 11.78 4.03 -15.93
CA SER A 311 12.66 4.23 -17.08
C SER A 311 13.33 2.94 -17.56
N VAL A 312 13.85 2.13 -16.63
CA VAL A 312 14.43 0.81 -16.93
C VAL A 312 13.39 -0.11 -17.58
N ALA A 313 12.17 -0.19 -17.04
CA ALA A 313 11.11 -1.04 -17.59
C ALA A 313 10.68 -0.58 -19.00
N LEU A 314 10.59 0.72 -19.24
CA LEU A 314 10.28 1.31 -20.55
C LEU A 314 11.34 0.96 -21.62
N HIS A 315 12.62 0.94 -21.23
CA HIS A 315 13.71 0.58 -22.13
C HIS A 315 13.82 -0.93 -22.37
N ALA A 316 13.57 -1.75 -21.33
CA ALA A 316 13.53 -3.21 -21.45
C ALA A 316 12.35 -3.69 -22.31
N GLY A 317 11.29 -2.90 -22.42
CA GLY A 317 10.11 -3.22 -23.21
C GLY A 317 9.29 -4.38 -22.69
N SER A 318 9.40 -4.68 -21.40
CA SER A 318 8.69 -5.77 -20.74
C SER A 318 8.38 -5.41 -19.28
N GLY A 319 7.23 -5.87 -18.84
CA GLY A 319 6.84 -5.79 -17.43
C GLY A 319 7.19 -7.05 -16.63
N LYS A 320 6.68 -7.09 -15.42
CA LYS A 320 6.79 -8.25 -14.55
C LYS A 320 5.99 -9.45 -15.10
N VAL A 321 6.65 -10.57 -15.25
CA VAL A 321 5.99 -11.85 -15.54
C VAL A 321 5.83 -12.64 -14.24
N CYS A 322 4.57 -12.87 -13.84
CA CYS A 322 4.28 -13.74 -12.71
C CYS A 322 4.17 -15.19 -13.17
N PRO A 323 4.87 -16.16 -12.53
CA PRO A 323 4.70 -17.57 -12.85
C PRO A 323 3.28 -18.05 -12.53
N VAL A 324 2.87 -19.14 -13.16
CA VAL A 324 1.58 -19.79 -12.88
C VAL A 324 1.49 -20.11 -11.38
N GLY A 325 0.35 -19.81 -10.77
CA GLY A 325 0.12 -20.02 -9.34
C GLY A 325 0.77 -18.98 -8.41
N CYS A 326 1.39 -17.91 -8.93
CA CYS A 326 1.88 -16.81 -8.09
C CYS A 326 0.70 -16.06 -7.45
N CYS A 327 0.75 -15.84 -6.13
CA CYS A 327 -0.27 -15.13 -5.34
C CYS A 327 -1.70 -15.60 -5.67
N PRO A 328 -2.04 -16.89 -5.48
CA PRO A 328 -3.34 -17.42 -5.89
C PRO A 328 -4.49 -16.74 -5.16
N ASN A 329 -5.65 -16.68 -5.82
CA ASN A 329 -6.87 -16.21 -5.17
C ASN A 329 -7.28 -17.20 -4.05
N PRO A 330 -7.39 -16.79 -2.79
CA PRO A 330 -7.82 -17.66 -1.70
C PRO A 330 -9.30 -18.05 -1.80
N ARG A 331 -10.06 -17.34 -2.64
CA ARG A 331 -11.47 -17.61 -2.96
C ARG A 331 -11.60 -17.62 -4.47
N PRO A 332 -11.25 -18.72 -5.16
CA PRO A 332 -11.41 -18.78 -6.61
C PRO A 332 -12.89 -18.54 -6.96
N ARG A 333 -13.11 -17.71 -8.00
CA ARG A 333 -14.47 -17.55 -8.54
C ARG A 333 -14.94 -18.93 -9.06
N PRO A 334 -16.18 -19.32 -8.81
CA PRO A 334 -16.75 -20.57 -9.32
C PRO A 334 -16.70 -20.65 -10.85
#